data_af6ec92b6587d8925fc8d33aab5e49d8
#
_entry.id   af6ec92b6587d8925fc8d33aab5e49d8
#
_cell.length_a   1.000
_cell.length_b   1.000
_cell.length_c   1.000
_cell.angle_alpha   90.00
_cell.angle_beta   90.00
_cell.angle_gamma   90.00
#
_symmetry.space_group_name_H-M   'P 1'
#
loop_
_entity.id
_entity.type
_entity.pdbx_description
1 polymer ?
#
loop_
_entity_poly.entity_id
_entity_poly.type
_entity_poly.pdbx_seq_one_letter_code
_entity_poly.pdbx_strand_id
1 'polypeptide(L)'
;MLFAVADDIADCDDAPYFHRMTDQTRTVVDGTATPATPTSISPTSSPRPVQIGTVNWVGLWTLYVREVHRFAKVGMQTVIAPVITSMLFLMVFAVAVGDRAQLAGDVDFVSFLVPGLVMMSVLQNAFANSSSSLVVSKVQGNIVDLLMPPLGSGELLLGLAAGAMTRGIAVGLVAAVVLGVFAGIGMPAAPLTAIAFLALGSLAMAFAGILAGVWANKFDEMAAITNFIIQPLAFLSGTFYSVERLPAPFDVIATLNPVFYAIDGFRYGLIGLGDRPVMTGLVALMLVNVLLGWLCYRVLASGYRLKS
;
A
#
# COMPACT_ATOMS: atom_id res chain seq x y z
N MET A 1 -20.16 -3.45 24.07
CA MET A 1 -20.86 -3.24 22.80
C MET A 1 -20.73 -4.50 21.97
N LEU A 2 -21.18 -5.65 22.49
CA LEU A 2 -20.95 -7.00 21.95
C LEU A 2 -22.20 -7.87 22.18
N PHE A 3 -23.42 -7.28 22.10
CA PHE A 3 -24.70 -7.97 22.30
C PHE A 3 -25.82 -7.43 21.39
N ALA A 4 -25.53 -7.21 20.09
CA ALA A 4 -26.55 -6.76 19.14
C ALA A 4 -26.37 -7.37 17.73
N VAL A 5 -25.98 -8.66 17.62
CA VAL A 5 -25.85 -9.38 16.34
C VAL A 5 -26.51 -10.77 16.42
N ALA A 6 -27.31 -11.04 17.43
CA ALA A 6 -27.94 -12.37 17.61
C ALA A 6 -29.42 -12.47 17.18
N ASP A 7 -30.08 -11.36 16.81
CA ASP A 7 -31.54 -11.38 16.52
C ASP A 7 -31.92 -11.33 15.01
N ASP A 8 -30.95 -11.35 14.10
CA ASP A 8 -31.24 -11.24 12.64
C ASP A 8 -31.16 -12.56 11.86
N ILE A 9 -31.18 -13.72 12.56
CA ILE A 9 -31.12 -15.06 11.91
C ILE A 9 -32.48 -15.75 11.87
N ALA A 10 -33.54 -15.17 12.42
CA ALA A 10 -34.85 -15.84 12.56
C ALA A 10 -35.84 -15.57 11.41
N ASP A 11 -35.50 -14.81 10.38
CA ASP A 11 -36.46 -14.38 9.34
C ASP A 11 -36.08 -14.81 7.91
N CYS A 12 -35.52 -16.00 7.74
CA CYS A 12 -35.20 -16.57 6.42
C CYS A 12 -36.22 -17.57 5.87
N ASP A 13 -37.40 -17.70 6.48
CA ASP A 13 -38.43 -18.67 6.03
C ASP A 13 -39.44 -18.13 4.99
N ASP A 14 -39.37 -16.85 4.61
CA ASP A 14 -40.28 -16.24 3.62
C ASP A 14 -39.60 -15.83 2.29
N ALA A 15 -38.68 -16.63 1.75
CA ALA A 15 -38.16 -16.38 0.42
C ALA A 15 -39.05 -17.06 -0.66
N PRO A 16 -39.74 -16.30 -1.53
CA PRO A 16 -40.69 -16.86 -2.53
C PRO A 16 -40.03 -17.67 -3.65
N TYR A 17 -38.75 -17.92 -3.58
CA TYR A 17 -38.00 -18.69 -4.59
C TYR A 17 -37.98 -20.22 -4.34
N PHE A 18 -38.25 -20.68 -3.12
CA PHE A 18 -38.22 -22.13 -2.82
C PHE A 18 -39.50 -22.86 -3.19
N HIS A 19 -40.65 -22.17 -3.30
CA HIS A 19 -41.94 -22.79 -3.66
C HIS A 19 -42.08 -23.09 -5.16
N ARG A 20 -41.21 -22.63 -6.02
CA ARG A 20 -41.31 -22.84 -7.47
C ARG A 20 -40.57 -24.11 -7.96
N MET A 21 -39.75 -24.73 -7.14
CA MET A 21 -39.02 -25.96 -7.52
C MET A 21 -39.70 -27.25 -7.14
N THR A 22 -40.70 -27.23 -6.22
CA THR A 22 -41.41 -28.44 -5.80
C THR A 22 -42.67 -28.76 -6.61
N ASP A 23 -43.15 -27.80 -7.42
CA ASP A 23 -44.37 -28.00 -8.21
C ASP A 23 -44.15 -28.53 -9.64
N GLN A 24 -42.85 -28.64 -10.07
CA GLN A 24 -42.51 -29.20 -11.39
C GLN A 24 -42.30 -30.71 -11.39
N THR A 25 -42.32 -31.37 -10.24
CA THR A 25 -42.12 -32.84 -10.15
C THR A 25 -43.41 -33.62 -10.01
N ARG A 26 -44.61 -32.98 -10.05
CA ARG A 26 -45.91 -33.66 -9.79
C ARG A 26 -46.80 -33.87 -11.01
N THR A 27 -46.35 -33.50 -12.22
CA THR A 27 -47.20 -33.64 -13.43
C THR A 27 -46.61 -34.55 -14.52
N VAL A 28 -45.92 -35.61 -14.14
CA VAL A 28 -45.43 -36.65 -15.08
C VAL A 28 -45.92 -38.01 -14.62
N VAL A 29 -47.24 -38.18 -14.60
CA VAL A 29 -47.87 -39.53 -14.68
C VAL A 29 -49.21 -39.34 -15.40
N ASP A 30 -49.17 -39.10 -16.69
CA ASP A 30 -50.23 -39.57 -17.59
C ASP A 30 -49.62 -39.78 -18.99
N GLY A 31 -49.58 -41.04 -19.35
CA GLY A 31 -48.89 -41.53 -20.53
C GLY A 31 -49.60 -41.18 -21.83
N THR A 32 -49.11 -40.24 -22.56
CA THR A 32 -49.08 -40.17 -24.04
C THR A 32 -48.10 -39.06 -24.42
N ALA A 33 -46.80 -39.25 -24.19
CA ALA A 33 -45.81 -38.32 -24.69
C ALA A 33 -45.42 -38.70 -26.11
N THR A 34 -45.85 -37.94 -27.07
CA THR A 34 -45.22 -37.92 -28.40
C THR A 34 -43.73 -37.58 -28.22
N PRO A 35 -42.80 -38.33 -28.80
CA PRO A 35 -41.39 -38.07 -28.63
C PRO A 35 -41.05 -36.69 -29.22
N ALA A 36 -40.75 -35.72 -28.34
CA ALA A 36 -40.26 -34.43 -28.77
C ALA A 36 -38.96 -34.64 -29.54
N THR A 37 -38.95 -34.23 -30.80
CA THR A 37 -37.76 -34.22 -31.63
C THR A 37 -36.67 -33.43 -30.89
N PRO A 38 -35.47 -34.00 -30.67
CA PRO A 38 -34.43 -33.28 -30.00
C PRO A 38 -34.10 -32.01 -30.82
N THR A 39 -34.46 -30.88 -30.27
CA THR A 39 -34.07 -29.58 -30.83
C THR A 39 -32.54 -29.58 -30.86
N SER A 40 -31.98 -29.67 -32.06
CA SER A 40 -30.53 -29.57 -32.23
C SER A 40 -30.09 -28.20 -31.71
N ILE A 41 -29.54 -28.17 -30.51
CA ILE A 41 -28.86 -26.99 -29.98
C ILE A 41 -27.65 -26.81 -30.91
N SER A 42 -27.78 -25.86 -31.84
CA SER A 42 -26.65 -25.44 -32.66
C SER A 42 -25.49 -25.14 -31.72
N PRO A 43 -24.29 -25.71 -31.94
CA PRO A 43 -23.16 -25.45 -31.09
C PRO A 43 -22.94 -23.93 -31.10
N THR A 44 -23.29 -23.28 -30.00
CA THR A 44 -22.98 -21.88 -29.76
C THR A 44 -21.52 -21.72 -30.07
N SER A 45 -21.19 -20.89 -31.04
CA SER A 45 -19.81 -20.63 -31.46
C SER A 45 -18.95 -20.48 -30.23
N SER A 46 -17.99 -21.38 -30.03
CA SER A 46 -17.04 -21.29 -28.92
C SER A 46 -16.48 -19.89 -28.88
N PRO A 47 -16.49 -19.23 -27.72
CA PRO A 47 -15.97 -17.87 -27.60
C PRO A 47 -14.56 -17.83 -28.19
N ARG A 48 -14.34 -16.96 -29.15
CA ARG A 48 -13.01 -16.78 -29.75
C ARG A 48 -12.05 -16.41 -28.63
N PRO A 49 -10.88 -17.07 -28.51
CA PRO A 49 -9.88 -16.70 -27.54
C PRO A 49 -9.50 -15.24 -27.75
N VAL A 50 -9.65 -14.43 -26.71
CA VAL A 50 -9.22 -13.03 -26.72
C VAL A 50 -7.69 -13.03 -26.86
N GLN A 51 -7.16 -12.51 -27.96
CA GLN A 51 -5.73 -12.34 -28.12
C GLN A 51 -5.27 -11.19 -27.25
N ILE A 52 -4.57 -11.54 -26.17
CA ILE A 52 -3.94 -10.55 -25.29
C ILE A 52 -2.63 -10.14 -25.93
N GLY A 53 -2.42 -8.83 -26.12
CA GLY A 53 -1.15 -8.30 -26.62
C GLY A 53 0.02 -8.59 -25.65
N THR A 54 1.21 -8.10 -25.97
CA THR A 54 2.42 -8.26 -25.13
C THR A 54 2.26 -7.72 -23.71
N VAL A 55 1.38 -6.75 -23.52
CA VAL A 55 1.01 -6.17 -22.20
C VAL A 55 -0.51 -6.17 -22.07
N ASN A 56 -1.01 -6.73 -20.96
CA ASN A 56 -2.43 -6.72 -20.63
C ASN A 56 -2.81 -5.45 -19.87
N TRP A 57 -2.96 -4.34 -20.57
CA TRP A 57 -3.33 -3.05 -19.99
C TRP A 57 -4.66 -3.09 -19.21
N VAL A 58 -5.63 -3.85 -19.70
CA VAL A 58 -6.95 -3.99 -19.04
C VAL A 58 -6.78 -4.72 -17.71
N GLY A 59 -6.04 -5.80 -17.69
CA GLY A 59 -5.75 -6.55 -16.47
C GLY A 59 -4.95 -5.73 -15.47
N LEU A 60 -3.92 -5.01 -15.92
CA LEU A 60 -3.12 -4.12 -15.09
C LEU A 60 -3.99 -3.01 -14.46
N TRP A 61 -4.82 -2.36 -15.26
CA TRP A 61 -5.73 -1.32 -14.77
C TRP A 61 -6.75 -1.87 -13.78
N THR A 62 -7.32 -3.03 -14.05
CA THR A 62 -8.27 -3.70 -13.15
C THR A 62 -7.62 -4.03 -11.81
N LEU A 63 -6.38 -4.55 -11.83
CA LEU A 63 -5.62 -4.82 -10.61
C LEU A 63 -5.34 -3.53 -9.82
N TYR A 64 -4.88 -2.48 -10.49
CA TYR A 64 -4.66 -1.18 -9.86
C TYR A 64 -5.93 -0.63 -9.20
N VAL A 65 -7.05 -0.60 -9.93
CA VAL A 65 -8.34 -0.12 -9.43
C VAL A 65 -8.82 -0.98 -8.24
N ARG A 66 -8.63 -2.29 -8.29
CA ARG A 66 -8.91 -3.20 -7.15
C ARG A 66 -8.13 -2.79 -5.91
N GLU A 67 -6.82 -2.53 -6.05
CA GLU A 67 -5.97 -2.10 -4.94
C GLU A 67 -6.40 -0.74 -4.38
N VAL A 68 -6.76 0.21 -5.25
CA VAL A 68 -7.28 1.51 -4.84
C VAL A 68 -8.61 1.37 -4.11
N HIS A 69 -9.57 0.61 -4.64
CA HIS A 69 -10.85 0.38 -3.98
C HIS A 69 -10.70 -0.35 -2.64
N ARG A 70 -9.73 -1.24 -2.50
CA ARG A 70 -9.45 -1.96 -1.26
C ARG A 70 -9.12 -1.01 -0.11
N PHE A 71 -8.20 -0.07 -0.31
CA PHE A 71 -7.88 0.90 0.73
C PHE A 71 -8.94 2.00 0.88
N ALA A 72 -9.64 2.36 -0.20
CA ALA A 72 -10.68 3.38 -0.17
C ALA A 72 -11.88 2.97 0.70
N LYS A 73 -12.24 1.68 0.74
CA LYS A 73 -13.31 1.15 1.61
C LYS A 73 -13.05 1.40 3.10
N VAL A 74 -11.79 1.43 3.51
CA VAL A 74 -11.35 1.76 4.89
C VAL A 74 -10.63 3.11 4.93
N GLY A 75 -10.90 3.98 3.95
CA GLY A 75 -10.16 5.21 3.68
C GLY A 75 -10.09 6.15 4.89
N MET A 76 -11.19 6.30 5.60
CA MET A 76 -11.25 7.17 6.78
C MET A 76 -10.26 6.72 7.86
N GLN A 77 -10.26 5.45 8.23
CA GLN A 77 -9.30 4.89 9.19
C GLN A 77 -7.86 4.92 8.65
N THR A 78 -7.69 4.65 7.36
CA THR A 78 -6.38 4.59 6.70
C THR A 78 -5.68 5.94 6.65
N VAL A 79 -6.43 7.04 6.50
CA VAL A 79 -5.88 8.40 6.38
C VAL A 79 -5.85 9.10 7.73
N ILE A 80 -6.94 9.04 8.49
CA ILE A 80 -7.07 9.82 9.74
C ILE A 80 -6.10 9.30 10.80
N ALA A 81 -5.95 7.98 10.98
CA ALA A 81 -5.10 7.43 12.03
C ALA A 81 -3.62 7.85 11.87
N PRO A 82 -2.95 7.74 10.71
CA PRO A 82 -1.59 8.24 10.54
C PRO A 82 -1.45 9.75 10.74
N VAL A 83 -2.45 10.53 10.30
CA VAL A 83 -2.44 12.00 10.46
C VAL A 83 -2.54 12.39 11.93
N ILE A 84 -3.46 11.78 12.68
CA ILE A 84 -3.58 12.02 14.14
C ILE A 84 -2.29 11.62 14.85
N THR A 85 -1.73 10.45 14.53
CA THR A 85 -0.48 9.99 15.13
C THR A 85 0.66 10.96 14.86
N SER A 86 0.81 11.43 13.62
CA SER A 86 1.84 12.40 13.24
C SER A 86 1.62 13.75 13.94
N MET A 87 0.35 14.19 14.09
CA MET A 87 -0.01 15.39 14.81
C MET A 87 0.34 15.30 16.30
N LEU A 88 0.06 14.15 16.93
CA LEU A 88 0.45 13.89 18.31
C LEU A 88 1.97 13.91 18.49
N PHE A 89 2.72 13.28 17.59
CA PHE A 89 4.18 13.36 17.60
C PHE A 89 4.65 14.81 17.48
N LEU A 90 4.12 15.55 16.50
CA LEU A 90 4.47 16.95 16.31
C LEU A 90 4.21 17.77 17.61
N MET A 91 3.03 17.60 18.21
CA MET A 91 2.64 18.30 19.44
C MET A 91 3.56 17.96 20.61
N VAL A 92 3.81 16.66 20.84
CA VAL A 92 4.69 16.18 21.92
C VAL A 92 6.09 16.74 21.77
N PHE A 93 6.66 16.67 20.55
CA PHE A 93 8.01 17.19 20.31
C PHE A 93 8.07 18.72 20.36
N ALA A 94 7.05 19.43 19.87
CA ALA A 94 6.94 20.87 19.98
C ALA A 94 6.95 21.33 21.45
N VAL A 95 6.21 20.65 22.32
CA VAL A 95 6.17 20.95 23.75
C VAL A 95 7.45 20.52 24.48
N ALA A 96 7.98 19.33 24.17
CA ALA A 96 9.15 18.77 24.86
C ALA A 96 10.44 19.52 24.56
N VAL A 97 10.60 19.99 23.33
CA VAL A 97 11.81 20.69 22.87
C VAL A 97 11.65 22.21 23.02
N GLY A 98 10.44 22.73 22.77
CA GLY A 98 10.11 24.15 22.93
C GLY A 98 11.03 25.06 22.11
N ASP A 99 11.09 26.33 22.51
CA ASP A 99 11.94 27.37 21.86
C ASP A 99 13.46 27.15 22.02
N ARG A 100 13.86 26.07 22.69
CA ARG A 100 15.26 25.81 23.03
C ARG A 100 16.11 25.19 21.92
N ALA A 101 15.47 24.59 20.91
CA ALA A 101 16.16 23.99 19.80
C ALA A 101 16.00 24.83 18.54
N GLN A 102 16.78 25.90 18.44
CA GLN A 102 17.13 26.45 17.13
C GLN A 102 18.10 25.47 16.47
N LEU A 103 17.65 24.77 15.44
CA LEU A 103 18.53 24.07 14.51
C LEU A 103 19.37 25.11 13.77
N ALA A 104 20.53 24.72 13.29
CA ALA A 104 21.46 25.60 12.57
C ALA A 104 20.72 26.34 11.43
N GLY A 105 20.67 27.68 11.51
CA GLY A 105 19.83 28.53 10.67
C GLY A 105 18.46 28.78 11.31
N ASP A 106 17.86 29.89 11.04
CA ASP A 106 16.61 30.44 11.57
C ASP A 106 15.34 29.55 11.45
N VAL A 107 15.51 28.21 11.28
CA VAL A 107 14.41 27.27 11.07
C VAL A 107 13.97 26.68 12.40
N ASP A 108 12.71 26.90 12.71
CA ASP A 108 12.04 26.34 13.87
C ASP A 108 12.03 24.79 13.82
N PHE A 109 12.27 24.15 14.98
CA PHE A 109 12.30 22.70 15.12
C PHE A 109 11.00 22.04 14.65
N VAL A 110 9.84 22.67 14.84
CA VAL A 110 8.54 22.19 14.38
C VAL A 110 8.52 22.09 12.86
N SER A 111 9.01 23.12 12.17
CA SER A 111 9.11 23.13 10.71
C SER A 111 10.04 22.04 10.15
N PHE A 112 11.10 21.69 10.91
CA PHE A 112 12.01 20.60 10.56
C PHE A 112 11.36 19.22 10.70
N LEU A 113 10.48 19.03 11.70
CA LEU A 113 9.82 17.74 11.98
C LEU A 113 8.76 17.37 10.95
N VAL A 114 8.02 18.36 10.43
CA VAL A 114 6.87 18.11 9.55
C VAL A 114 7.21 17.26 8.33
N PRO A 115 8.23 17.60 7.51
CA PRO A 115 8.61 16.77 6.37
C PRO A 115 8.95 15.34 6.74
N GLY A 116 9.64 15.15 7.87
CA GLY A 116 10.00 13.82 8.38
C GLY A 116 8.77 12.98 8.74
N LEU A 117 7.82 13.56 9.48
CA LEU A 117 6.58 12.89 9.89
C LEU A 117 5.67 12.57 8.69
N VAL A 118 5.56 13.49 7.74
CA VAL A 118 4.82 13.28 6.49
C VAL A 118 5.41 12.10 5.74
N MET A 119 6.71 12.14 5.49
CA MET A 119 7.37 11.09 4.71
C MET A 119 7.35 9.74 5.42
N MET A 120 7.52 9.70 6.74
CA MET A 120 7.36 8.50 7.55
C MET A 120 5.97 7.88 7.36
N SER A 121 4.91 8.71 7.35
CA SER A 121 3.53 8.25 7.11
C SER A 121 3.36 7.67 5.70
N VAL A 122 3.94 8.32 4.68
CA VAL A 122 3.95 7.83 3.29
C VAL A 122 4.58 6.45 3.20
N LEU A 123 5.79 6.31 3.73
CA LEU A 123 6.60 5.09 3.64
C LEU A 123 5.90 3.90 4.33
N GLN A 124 5.40 4.12 5.55
CA GLN A 124 4.68 3.09 6.29
C GLN A 124 3.38 2.67 5.60
N ASN A 125 2.62 3.62 5.04
CA ASN A 125 1.38 3.30 4.35
C ASN A 125 1.60 2.62 2.99
N ALA A 126 2.64 2.98 2.25
CA ALA A 126 3.03 2.29 1.03
C ALA A 126 3.44 0.83 1.32
N PHE A 127 4.27 0.61 2.34
CA PHE A 127 4.65 -0.74 2.79
C PHE A 127 3.43 -1.55 3.24
N ALA A 128 2.59 -0.98 4.11
CA ALA A 128 1.42 -1.65 4.66
C ALA A 128 0.40 -2.04 3.58
N ASN A 129 0.24 -1.23 2.52
CA ASN A 129 -0.69 -1.55 1.45
C ASN A 129 -0.27 -2.78 0.66
N SER A 130 0.96 -2.80 0.17
CA SER A 130 1.45 -3.92 -0.65
C SER A 130 1.60 -5.21 0.15
N SER A 131 2.12 -5.14 1.38
CA SER A 131 2.28 -6.32 2.25
C SER A 131 0.93 -6.91 2.66
N SER A 132 -0.02 -6.06 3.10
CA SER A 132 -1.35 -6.53 3.48
C SER A 132 -2.15 -7.11 2.30
N SER A 133 -1.98 -6.59 1.08
CA SER A 133 -2.65 -7.13 -0.11
C SER A 133 -2.36 -8.60 -0.31
N LEU A 134 -1.09 -8.96 -0.24
CA LEU A 134 -0.64 -10.34 -0.43
C LEU A 134 -0.98 -11.23 0.76
N VAL A 135 -0.74 -10.77 2.00
CA VAL A 135 -1.01 -11.57 3.20
C VAL A 135 -2.51 -11.83 3.37
N VAL A 136 -3.37 -10.82 3.17
CA VAL A 136 -4.82 -11.00 3.21
C VAL A 136 -5.27 -12.01 2.16
N SER A 137 -4.77 -11.92 0.92
CA SER A 137 -5.12 -12.86 -0.14
C SER A 137 -4.70 -14.30 0.18
N LYS A 138 -3.54 -14.49 0.84
CA LYS A 138 -3.09 -15.81 1.31
C LYS A 138 -3.95 -16.34 2.45
N VAL A 139 -4.19 -15.54 3.48
CA VAL A 139 -4.95 -15.98 4.68
C VAL A 139 -6.40 -16.31 4.33
N GLN A 140 -6.99 -15.57 3.39
CA GLN A 140 -8.36 -15.82 2.92
C GLN A 140 -8.45 -16.94 1.86
N GLY A 141 -7.32 -17.50 1.41
CA GLY A 141 -7.30 -18.49 0.34
C GLY A 141 -7.56 -17.94 -1.07
N ASN A 142 -7.68 -16.62 -1.21
CA ASN A 142 -8.02 -15.95 -2.48
C ASN A 142 -6.79 -15.57 -3.31
N ILE A 143 -5.61 -16.10 -2.96
CA ILE A 143 -4.37 -15.83 -3.72
C ILE A 143 -4.49 -16.29 -5.18
N VAL A 144 -5.29 -17.32 -5.41
CA VAL A 144 -5.57 -17.88 -6.74
C VAL A 144 -6.24 -16.83 -7.62
N ASP A 145 -7.18 -16.04 -7.08
CA ASP A 145 -7.89 -14.98 -7.81
C ASP A 145 -6.94 -13.84 -8.27
N LEU A 146 -5.82 -13.68 -7.57
CA LEU A 146 -4.77 -12.74 -7.95
C LEU A 146 -3.87 -13.30 -9.06
N LEU A 147 -3.68 -14.62 -9.10
CA LEU A 147 -2.76 -15.31 -10.01
C LEU A 147 -3.45 -15.89 -11.26
N MET A 148 -4.77 -16.13 -11.22
CA MET A 148 -5.53 -16.66 -12.36
C MET A 148 -5.67 -15.70 -13.55
N PRO A 149 -5.83 -14.37 -13.38
CA PRO A 149 -5.85 -13.48 -14.52
C PRO A 149 -4.57 -13.63 -15.34
N PRO A 150 -4.63 -13.53 -16.68
CA PRO A 150 -3.47 -13.65 -17.54
C PRO A 150 -2.59 -12.39 -17.46
N LEU A 151 -2.00 -12.20 -16.26
CA LEU A 151 -1.08 -11.11 -15.96
C LEU A 151 0.35 -11.64 -15.92
N GLY A 152 1.25 -10.95 -16.60
CA GLY A 152 2.68 -11.20 -16.45
C GLY A 152 3.18 -10.77 -15.07
N SER A 153 4.30 -11.35 -14.61
CA SER A 153 4.91 -11.00 -13.31
C SER A 153 5.25 -9.52 -13.19
N GLY A 154 5.60 -8.86 -14.31
CA GLY A 154 5.84 -7.41 -14.35
C GLY A 154 4.56 -6.59 -14.17
N GLU A 155 3.47 -7.01 -14.80
CA GLU A 155 2.16 -6.35 -14.66
C GLU A 155 1.61 -6.50 -13.24
N LEU A 156 1.75 -7.68 -12.66
CA LEU A 156 1.39 -7.94 -11.27
C LEU A 156 2.19 -7.04 -10.31
N LEU A 157 3.51 -6.96 -10.52
CA LEU A 157 4.40 -6.09 -9.74
C LEU A 157 3.98 -4.61 -9.84
N LEU A 158 3.77 -4.12 -11.06
CA LEU A 158 3.41 -2.72 -11.30
C LEU A 158 2.03 -2.38 -10.72
N GLY A 159 1.04 -3.24 -10.87
CA GLY A 159 -0.30 -3.03 -10.32
C GLY A 159 -0.31 -2.93 -8.80
N LEU A 160 0.38 -3.85 -8.12
CA LEU A 160 0.52 -3.84 -6.66
C LEU A 160 1.32 -2.62 -6.17
N ALA A 161 2.45 -2.32 -6.82
CA ALA A 161 3.29 -1.18 -6.45
C ALA A 161 2.57 0.16 -6.66
N ALA A 162 1.88 0.34 -7.81
CA ALA A 162 1.12 1.55 -8.09
C ALA A 162 -0.01 1.78 -7.08
N GLY A 163 -0.76 0.72 -6.72
CA GLY A 163 -1.79 0.81 -5.67
C GLY A 163 -1.22 1.20 -4.30
N ALA A 164 -0.06 0.64 -3.95
CA ALA A 164 0.63 0.98 -2.70
C ALA A 164 1.16 2.43 -2.70
N MET A 165 1.76 2.88 -3.80
CA MET A 165 2.20 4.27 -3.96
C MET A 165 1.02 5.24 -3.84
N THR A 166 -0.08 4.95 -4.52
CA THR A 166 -1.29 5.80 -4.47
C THR A 166 -1.79 5.98 -3.04
N ARG A 167 -1.85 4.91 -2.26
CA ARG A 167 -2.23 4.99 -0.84
C ARG A 167 -1.23 5.80 -0.03
N GLY A 168 0.07 5.52 -0.16
CA GLY A 168 1.13 6.25 0.56
C GLY A 168 1.08 7.74 0.25
N ILE A 169 1.01 8.11 -1.03
CA ILE A 169 0.94 9.50 -1.49
C ILE A 169 -0.34 10.19 -1.01
N ALA A 170 -1.50 9.52 -1.09
CA ALA A 170 -2.77 10.09 -0.62
C ALA A 170 -2.72 10.43 0.87
N VAL A 171 -2.21 9.50 1.71
CA VAL A 171 -2.02 9.74 3.15
C VAL A 171 -1.01 10.86 3.38
N GLY A 172 0.11 10.85 2.64
CA GLY A 172 1.14 11.88 2.75
C GLY A 172 0.66 13.27 2.37
N LEU A 173 -0.15 13.41 1.33
CA LEU A 173 -0.72 14.70 0.93
C LEU A 173 -1.64 15.27 2.01
N VAL A 174 -2.52 14.44 2.58
CA VAL A 174 -3.38 14.88 3.68
C VAL A 174 -2.56 15.26 4.91
N ALA A 175 -1.56 14.44 5.26
CA ALA A 175 -0.64 14.74 6.36
C ALA A 175 0.14 16.04 6.12
N ALA A 176 0.65 16.24 4.90
CA ALA A 176 1.39 17.46 4.53
C ALA A 176 0.53 18.73 4.66
N VAL A 177 -0.73 18.66 4.23
CA VAL A 177 -1.66 19.80 4.37
C VAL A 177 -1.95 20.07 5.84
N VAL A 178 -2.33 19.04 6.62
CA VAL A 178 -2.71 19.22 8.03
C VAL A 178 -1.53 19.70 8.87
N LEU A 179 -0.39 19.01 8.79
CA LEU A 179 0.81 19.35 9.57
C LEU A 179 1.45 20.67 9.08
N GLY A 180 1.43 20.91 7.77
CA GLY A 180 1.96 22.14 7.17
C GLY A 180 1.18 23.38 7.60
N VAL A 181 -0.15 23.32 7.62
CA VAL A 181 -1.01 24.40 8.13
C VAL A 181 -0.75 24.65 9.62
N PHE A 182 -0.64 23.56 10.41
CA PHE A 182 -0.38 23.67 11.85
C PHE A 182 1.00 24.28 12.15
N ALA A 183 2.03 23.92 11.38
CA ALA A 183 3.39 24.43 11.54
C ALA A 183 3.65 25.76 10.81
N GLY A 184 2.66 26.30 10.10
CA GLY A 184 2.83 27.55 9.32
C GLY A 184 3.79 27.40 8.13
N ILE A 185 4.00 26.19 7.60
CA ILE A 185 4.88 25.97 6.45
C ILE A 185 4.21 26.54 5.20
N GLY A 186 4.91 27.42 4.51
CA GLY A 186 4.46 28.04 3.27
C GLY A 186 4.54 27.09 2.06
N MET A 187 4.70 27.67 0.88
CA MET A 187 4.86 26.91 -0.36
C MET A 187 6.17 26.09 -0.32
N PRO A 188 6.18 24.87 -0.91
CA PRO A 188 7.39 24.05 -0.99
C PRO A 188 8.54 24.80 -1.68
N ALA A 189 9.75 24.72 -1.13
CA ALA A 189 10.95 25.37 -1.66
C ALA A 189 11.36 24.81 -3.03
N ALA A 190 11.23 23.48 -3.21
CA ALA A 190 11.53 22.77 -4.46
C ALA A 190 10.49 21.66 -4.69
N PRO A 191 9.30 22.00 -5.25
CA PRO A 191 8.18 21.05 -5.34
C PRO A 191 8.50 19.84 -6.21
N LEU A 192 9.27 19.99 -7.27
CA LEU A 192 9.66 18.86 -8.12
C LEU A 192 10.54 17.85 -7.37
N THR A 193 11.46 18.35 -6.54
CA THR A 193 12.29 17.50 -5.68
C THR A 193 11.44 16.78 -4.65
N ALA A 194 10.50 17.46 -4.00
CA ALA A 194 9.58 16.84 -3.06
C ALA A 194 8.78 15.70 -3.70
N ILE A 195 8.22 15.92 -4.90
CA ILE A 195 7.46 14.90 -5.64
C ILE A 195 8.35 13.72 -6.03
N ALA A 196 9.58 13.97 -6.49
CA ALA A 196 10.51 12.91 -6.88
C ALA A 196 10.85 11.99 -5.69
N PHE A 197 11.19 12.56 -4.53
CA PHE A 197 11.50 11.78 -3.33
C PHE A 197 10.27 11.09 -2.74
N LEU A 198 9.11 11.73 -2.78
CA LEU A 198 7.83 11.13 -2.41
C LEU A 198 7.53 9.88 -3.25
N ALA A 199 7.70 9.98 -4.58
CA ALA A 199 7.46 8.89 -5.51
C ALA A 199 8.48 7.75 -5.33
N LEU A 200 9.78 8.07 -5.31
CA LEU A 200 10.84 7.06 -5.18
C LEU A 200 10.82 6.36 -3.81
N GLY A 201 10.59 7.11 -2.73
CA GLY A 201 10.48 6.53 -1.39
C GLY A 201 9.26 5.63 -1.23
N SER A 202 8.09 6.08 -1.70
CA SER A 202 6.87 5.25 -1.66
C SER A 202 7.01 4.00 -2.53
N LEU A 203 7.67 4.08 -3.69
CA LEU A 203 7.94 2.94 -4.57
C LEU A 203 8.89 1.92 -3.89
N ALA A 204 9.97 2.40 -3.27
CA ALA A 204 10.91 1.52 -2.55
C ALA A 204 10.19 0.75 -1.44
N MET A 205 9.35 1.42 -0.66
CA MET A 205 8.58 0.79 0.40
C MET A 205 7.45 -0.11 -0.11
N ALA A 206 6.86 0.21 -1.27
CA ALA A 206 5.91 -0.68 -1.94
C ALA A 206 6.59 -2.00 -2.35
N PHE A 207 7.79 -1.96 -2.92
CA PHE A 207 8.56 -3.16 -3.24
C PHE A 207 8.97 -3.95 -1.99
N ALA A 208 9.46 -3.26 -0.95
CA ALA A 208 9.76 -3.91 0.32
C ALA A 208 8.52 -4.60 0.92
N GLY A 209 7.35 -3.97 0.82
CA GLY A 209 6.09 -4.54 1.27
C GLY A 209 5.64 -5.75 0.44
N ILE A 210 5.87 -5.75 -0.88
CA ILE A 210 5.62 -6.93 -1.73
C ILE A 210 6.50 -8.10 -1.29
N LEU A 211 7.80 -7.89 -1.06
CA LEU A 211 8.71 -8.93 -0.60
C LEU A 211 8.28 -9.48 0.77
N ALA A 212 7.95 -8.60 1.70
CA ALA A 212 7.42 -8.98 3.01
C ALA A 212 6.12 -9.78 2.90
N GLY A 213 5.19 -9.35 2.05
CA GLY A 213 3.91 -10.04 1.82
C GLY A 213 4.04 -11.39 1.12
N VAL A 214 5.05 -11.56 0.25
CA VAL A 214 5.38 -12.88 -0.32
C VAL A 214 5.98 -13.79 0.75
N TRP A 215 6.83 -13.27 1.62
CA TRP A 215 7.47 -14.07 2.67
C TRP A 215 6.49 -14.45 3.78
N ALA A 216 5.65 -13.52 4.25
CA ALA A 216 4.71 -13.74 5.34
C ALA A 216 3.51 -14.58 4.89
N ASN A 217 3.13 -15.56 5.72
CA ASN A 217 1.95 -16.40 5.52
C ASN A 217 0.83 -16.08 6.53
N LYS A 218 1.16 -15.34 7.60
CA LYS A 218 0.25 -14.96 8.68
C LYS A 218 0.36 -13.48 9.00
N PHE A 219 -0.68 -12.91 9.59
CA PHE A 219 -0.67 -11.53 10.04
C PHE A 219 0.40 -11.25 11.10
N ASP A 220 0.67 -12.20 11.98
CA ASP A 220 1.68 -12.06 13.04
C ASP A 220 3.10 -11.94 12.46
N GLU A 221 3.41 -12.70 11.41
CA GLU A 221 4.69 -12.61 10.71
C GLU A 221 4.86 -11.23 10.05
N MET A 222 3.80 -10.72 9.43
CA MET A 222 3.79 -9.39 8.84
C MET A 222 3.94 -8.29 9.90
N ALA A 223 3.24 -8.43 11.04
CA ALA A 223 3.34 -7.52 12.16
C ALA A 223 4.76 -7.52 12.76
N ALA A 224 5.41 -8.68 12.84
CA ALA A 224 6.79 -8.78 13.29
C ALA A 224 7.75 -8.01 12.37
N ILE A 225 7.66 -8.16 11.04
CA ILE A 225 8.47 -7.38 10.09
C ILE A 225 8.23 -5.88 10.27
N THR A 226 6.95 -5.48 10.38
CA THR A 226 6.59 -4.07 10.54
C THR A 226 7.20 -3.48 11.81
N ASN A 227 7.05 -4.17 12.95
CA ASN A 227 7.45 -3.65 14.24
C ASN A 227 8.95 -3.76 14.51
N PHE A 228 9.61 -4.82 14.03
CA PHE A 228 11.03 -5.05 14.32
C PHE A 228 11.97 -4.57 13.22
N ILE A 229 11.50 -4.35 12.00
CA ILE A 229 12.33 -3.89 10.88
C ILE A 229 11.89 -2.51 10.42
N ILE A 230 10.63 -2.35 9.97
CA ILE A 230 10.20 -1.11 9.32
C ILE A 230 10.11 0.06 10.30
N GLN A 231 9.58 -0.16 11.50
CA GLN A 231 9.49 0.89 12.51
C GLN A 231 10.86 1.41 12.96
N PRO A 232 11.82 0.56 13.39
CA PRO A 232 13.15 1.03 13.73
C PRO A 232 13.88 1.71 12.56
N LEU A 233 13.71 1.19 11.33
CA LEU A 233 14.28 1.78 10.13
C LEU A 233 13.76 3.20 9.89
N ALA A 234 12.46 3.43 10.09
CA ALA A 234 11.83 4.73 9.95
C ALA A 234 12.27 5.72 11.04
N PHE A 235 12.41 5.25 12.29
CA PHE A 235 12.88 6.10 13.39
C PHE A 235 14.35 6.48 13.25
N LEU A 236 15.21 5.56 12.78
CA LEU A 236 16.64 5.79 12.62
C LEU A 236 16.98 6.64 11.36
N SER A 237 16.01 6.98 10.54
CA SER A 237 16.22 7.67 9.27
C SER A 237 16.21 9.21 9.36
N GLY A 238 16.47 9.78 10.53
CA GLY A 238 16.54 11.23 10.68
C GLY A 238 15.19 11.94 10.65
N THR A 239 14.10 11.23 10.97
CA THR A 239 12.76 11.81 11.09
C THR A 239 12.71 12.92 12.14
N PHE A 240 13.34 12.68 13.30
CA PHE A 240 13.27 13.52 14.50
C PHE A 240 14.54 14.30 14.79
N TYR A 241 15.62 14.08 14.05
CA TYR A 241 16.93 14.68 14.25
C TYR A 241 17.70 14.77 12.92
N SER A 242 18.72 15.63 12.86
CA SER A 242 19.67 15.63 11.75
C SER A 242 20.70 14.53 11.96
N VAL A 243 20.95 13.73 10.91
CA VAL A 243 21.88 12.61 10.95
C VAL A 243 23.33 13.09 11.12
N GLU A 244 23.66 14.31 10.69
CA GLU A 244 24.97 14.91 10.86
C GLU A 244 25.39 15.07 12.33
N ARG A 245 24.42 15.08 13.26
CA ARG A 245 24.68 15.24 14.70
C ARG A 245 24.84 13.92 15.44
N LEU A 246 24.68 12.79 14.75
CA LEU A 246 24.82 11.47 15.36
C LEU A 246 26.31 11.14 15.59
N PRO A 247 26.66 10.60 16.77
CA PRO A 247 27.99 10.06 17.01
C PRO A 247 28.19 8.77 16.20
N ALA A 248 29.43 8.51 15.78
CA ALA A 248 29.80 7.22 15.22
C ALA A 248 29.54 6.08 16.24
N PRO A 249 29.00 4.92 15.85
CA PRO A 249 28.75 4.43 14.47
C PRO A 249 27.33 4.69 13.93
N PHE A 250 26.47 5.40 14.65
CA PHE A 250 25.04 5.58 14.29
C PHE A 250 24.86 6.44 13.03
N ASP A 251 25.75 7.38 12.74
CA ASP A 251 25.78 8.16 11.51
C ASP A 251 25.93 7.26 10.27
N VAL A 252 26.83 6.27 10.33
CA VAL A 252 27.05 5.30 9.25
C VAL A 252 25.81 4.41 9.05
N ILE A 253 25.22 3.93 10.13
CA ILE A 253 24.02 3.08 10.07
C ILE A 253 22.84 3.88 9.46
N ALA A 254 22.68 5.12 9.86
CA ALA A 254 21.64 6.00 9.32
C ALA A 254 21.85 6.29 7.82
N THR A 255 23.08 6.55 7.40
CA THR A 255 23.40 6.81 5.98
C THR A 255 23.32 5.58 5.08
N LEU A 256 23.43 4.36 5.63
CA LEU A 256 23.16 3.13 4.90
C LEU A 256 21.68 2.84 4.73
N ASN A 257 20.83 3.51 5.50
CA ASN A 257 19.39 3.35 5.44
C ASN A 257 18.79 4.09 4.25
N PRO A 258 18.15 3.41 3.27
CA PRO A 258 17.52 4.09 2.12
C PRO A 258 16.38 5.01 2.52
N VAL A 259 15.71 4.76 3.65
CA VAL A 259 14.63 5.59 4.18
C VAL A 259 15.15 6.98 4.57
N PHE A 260 16.40 7.09 5.02
CA PHE A 260 17.04 8.37 5.30
C PHE A 260 17.04 9.29 4.07
N TYR A 261 17.46 8.79 2.93
CA TYR A 261 17.50 9.60 1.69
C TYR A 261 16.12 10.04 1.23
N ALA A 262 15.09 9.20 1.46
CA ALA A 262 13.72 9.57 1.13
C ALA A 262 13.22 10.73 1.99
N ILE A 263 13.49 10.70 3.29
CA ILE A 263 13.09 11.73 4.24
C ILE A 263 13.89 13.03 4.02
N ASP A 264 15.22 12.92 3.89
CA ASP A 264 16.12 14.04 3.72
C ASP A 264 15.84 14.81 2.42
N GLY A 265 15.70 14.10 1.30
CA GLY A 265 15.38 14.72 0.02
C GLY A 265 13.97 15.32 -0.02
N PHE A 266 12.98 14.69 0.63
CA PHE A 266 11.65 15.27 0.75
C PHE A 266 11.65 16.53 1.63
N ARG A 267 12.44 16.52 2.71
CA ARG A 267 12.65 17.67 3.58
C ARG A 267 13.27 18.83 2.81
N TYR A 268 14.33 18.56 2.02
CA TYR A 268 14.89 19.57 1.13
C TYR A 268 13.84 20.15 0.17
N GLY A 269 12.98 19.30 -0.39
CA GLY A 269 11.91 19.74 -1.29
C GLY A 269 10.88 20.65 -0.64
N LEU A 270 10.55 20.44 0.64
CA LEU A 270 9.56 21.25 1.36
C LEU A 270 10.13 22.52 1.96
N ILE A 271 11.24 22.44 2.68
CA ILE A 271 11.78 23.56 3.48
C ILE A 271 13.17 24.03 3.03
N GLY A 272 13.74 23.44 1.97
CA GLY A 272 15.06 23.81 1.45
C GLY A 272 16.25 23.34 2.29
N LEU A 273 16.02 22.53 3.33
CA LEU A 273 17.05 21.99 4.21
C LEU A 273 17.20 20.50 4.02
N GLY A 274 18.41 20.04 3.83
CA GLY A 274 18.78 18.63 3.76
C GLY A 274 20.18 18.39 4.30
N ASP A 275 20.42 17.23 4.90
CA ASP A 275 21.71 16.83 5.44
C ASP A 275 22.67 16.38 4.33
N ARG A 276 22.15 15.97 3.15
CA ARG A 276 22.95 15.45 2.03
C ARG A 276 22.58 16.10 0.69
N PRO A 277 23.52 16.14 -0.28
CA PRO A 277 23.22 16.63 -1.61
C PRO A 277 22.05 15.86 -2.24
N VAL A 278 21.09 16.57 -2.84
CA VAL A 278 19.88 15.99 -3.46
C VAL A 278 20.22 14.89 -4.48
N MET A 279 21.28 15.11 -5.28
CA MET A 279 21.71 14.14 -6.29
C MET A 279 22.12 12.79 -5.67
N THR A 280 22.81 12.82 -4.53
CA THR A 280 23.20 11.60 -3.81
C THR A 280 21.97 10.81 -3.36
N GLY A 281 20.97 11.50 -2.80
CA GLY A 281 19.72 10.89 -2.39
C GLY A 281 18.94 10.28 -3.56
N LEU A 282 18.84 11.00 -4.69
CA LEU A 282 18.19 10.49 -5.90
C LEU A 282 18.87 9.23 -6.43
N VAL A 283 20.19 9.24 -6.57
CA VAL A 283 20.96 8.09 -7.06
C VAL A 283 20.80 6.90 -6.11
N ALA A 284 20.93 7.12 -4.81
CA ALA A 284 20.77 6.07 -3.80
C ALA A 284 19.37 5.42 -3.89
N LEU A 285 18.30 6.23 -3.93
CA LEU A 285 16.94 5.71 -4.04
C LEU A 285 16.66 5.04 -5.38
N MET A 286 17.20 5.54 -6.48
CA MET A 286 17.07 4.87 -7.79
C MET A 286 17.71 3.50 -7.78
N LEU A 287 18.94 3.37 -7.23
CA LEU A 287 19.64 2.10 -7.12
C LEU A 287 18.84 1.11 -6.24
N VAL A 288 18.34 1.57 -5.11
CA VAL A 288 17.49 0.75 -4.22
C VAL A 288 16.21 0.30 -4.93
N ASN A 289 15.54 1.20 -5.66
CA ASN A 289 14.32 0.85 -6.40
C ASN A 289 14.59 -0.17 -7.53
N VAL A 290 15.70 -0.02 -8.26
CA VAL A 290 16.09 -0.98 -9.29
C VAL A 290 16.38 -2.34 -8.67
N LEU A 291 17.13 -2.38 -7.57
CA LEU A 291 17.47 -3.63 -6.88
C LEU A 291 16.22 -4.32 -6.32
N LEU A 292 15.39 -3.59 -5.56
CA LEU A 292 14.16 -4.12 -4.98
C LEU A 292 13.15 -4.53 -6.06
N GLY A 293 12.98 -3.72 -7.10
CA GLY A 293 12.10 -4.03 -8.22
C GLY A 293 12.54 -5.28 -8.98
N TRP A 294 13.84 -5.42 -9.25
CA TRP A 294 14.40 -6.63 -9.83
C TRP A 294 14.17 -7.87 -8.95
N LEU A 295 14.42 -7.75 -7.65
CA LEU A 295 14.21 -8.83 -6.70
C LEU A 295 12.73 -9.23 -6.62
N CYS A 296 11.81 -8.26 -6.53
CA CYS A 296 10.37 -8.50 -6.56
C CYS A 296 9.95 -9.22 -7.84
N TYR A 297 10.44 -8.75 -9.00
CA TYR A 297 10.15 -9.38 -10.28
C TYR A 297 10.59 -10.85 -10.30
N ARG A 298 11.83 -11.13 -9.85
CA ARG A 298 12.37 -12.50 -9.77
C ARG A 298 11.55 -13.40 -8.86
N VAL A 299 11.14 -12.90 -7.69
CA VAL A 299 10.35 -13.64 -6.71
C VAL A 299 8.95 -13.93 -7.26
N LEU A 300 8.28 -12.94 -7.88
CA LEU A 300 6.97 -13.12 -8.49
C LEU A 300 7.03 -14.05 -9.71
N ALA A 301 8.08 -13.93 -10.54
CA ALA A 301 8.27 -14.80 -11.71
C ALA A 301 8.55 -16.26 -11.35
N SER A 302 9.24 -16.51 -10.23
CA SER A 302 9.49 -17.87 -9.73
C SER A 302 8.26 -18.51 -9.08
N GLY A 303 7.24 -17.72 -8.73
CA GLY A 303 6.06 -18.19 -7.98
C GLY A 303 6.39 -18.66 -6.55
N TYR A 304 7.55 -18.26 -6.02
CA TYR A 304 8.02 -18.64 -4.69
C TYR A 304 7.00 -18.22 -3.61
N ARG A 305 6.56 -19.18 -2.77
CA ARG A 305 5.58 -18.97 -1.69
C ARG A 305 4.23 -18.35 -2.11
N LEU A 306 3.93 -18.31 -3.40
CA LEU A 306 2.62 -17.90 -3.92
C LEU A 306 1.74 -19.11 -4.25
N LYS A 307 2.36 -20.28 -4.45
CA LYS A 307 1.68 -21.56 -4.65
C LYS A 307 1.81 -22.33 -3.33
N SER A 308 0.83 -22.26 -2.49
CA SER A 308 0.67 -23.12 -1.30
C SER A 308 -0.29 -24.24 -1.62
#